data_7df7781e217904f2e838a811e9e598dc
#
_entry.id   7df7781e217904f2e838a811e9e598dc
#
_cell.length_a   1.000
_cell.length_b   1.000
_cell.length_c   1.000
_cell.angle_alpha   90.00
_cell.angle_beta   90.00
_cell.angle_gamma   90.00
#
_symmetry.space_group_name_H-M   'P 1'
#
loop_
_entity.id
_entity.type
_entity.pdbx_description
1 polymer ?
#
loop_
_entity_poly.entity_id
_entity_poly.type
_entity_poly.pdbx_seq_one_letter_code
_entity_poly.pdbx_strand_id
1 'polypeptide(L)'
;MGGFFGVVSERDCMDDVFFGIDYHSHLGTKLAGVACYDKEIGLQRKIHSIENIPFRTRFGQVFDDMKGTTAIGCISDVDPQPLLIRTKFGAFAVYMLGKITNTDKLIEIFFNEINGHFDAKTGGKINITELVAAIINQKGNFVDGIRHLNDIIEGSASIIVIKEDGNIIAARDRLGRLPVQIGKREDGFALSFESFVLGKLGFEPYKEVKPGEIVEISSKEVTTLYEGGEQMKICAFLWSYYGYPTSSYEGKNVELMRYENGRIMAQADKKEGIAQDIDYVGGVPDSGTPHAIGYANESGKSFARAFIKYTPTWSRSFMPGTQGSRNKIAKMKMIPVKELIEGKKLLFVDDSIVRGTQLKETVDFLYENGAKEVHMRSACPPIMYNCKYLDFSASRSEMELIARRIIVELEGEEGFKYMEEYADGKTERGKKLRQSICEKFHFASLEFQSLEGLIQAIGLEPCKLCTYCWNGKE
;
A
#
# COMPACT_ATOMS: atom_id res chain seq x y z
N MET A 1 2.50 0.33 6.03
CA MET A 1 1.05 0.40 5.72
C MET A 1 0.34 -0.75 6.41
N GLY A 2 -0.82 -1.14 6.00
CA GLY A 2 -1.58 -2.23 6.60
C GLY A 2 -2.70 -2.69 5.67
N GLY A 3 -3.39 -3.73 6.07
CA GLY A 3 -4.56 -4.27 5.40
C GLY A 3 -5.45 -4.98 6.39
N PHE A 4 -6.66 -5.29 6.00
CA PHE A 4 -7.65 -5.89 6.88
C PHE A 4 -8.50 -6.93 6.14
N PHE A 5 -9.02 -7.85 6.93
CA PHE A 5 -10.08 -8.78 6.53
C PHE A 5 -11.01 -9.01 7.70
N GLY A 6 -12.32 -8.99 7.46
CA GLY A 6 -13.32 -9.24 8.48
C GLY A 6 -14.47 -10.08 7.96
N VAL A 7 -15.18 -10.75 8.86
CA VAL A 7 -16.35 -11.59 8.55
C VAL A 7 -17.42 -11.38 9.60
N VAL A 8 -18.68 -11.36 9.15
CA VAL A 8 -19.87 -11.53 9.98
C VAL A 8 -20.65 -12.73 9.44
N SER A 9 -20.83 -13.76 10.26
CA SER A 9 -21.36 -15.05 9.83
C SER A 9 -22.36 -15.63 10.84
N GLU A 10 -23.18 -16.56 10.42
CA GLU A 10 -24.04 -17.35 11.31
C GLU A 10 -23.29 -18.51 12.01
N ARG A 11 -22.08 -18.80 11.56
CA ARG A 11 -21.19 -19.83 12.12
C ARG A 11 -19.85 -19.22 12.57
N ASP A 12 -19.02 -20.03 13.22
CA ASP A 12 -17.64 -19.63 13.54
C ASP A 12 -16.89 -19.23 12.29
N CYS A 13 -16.25 -18.06 12.30
CA CYS A 13 -15.57 -17.47 11.17
C CYS A 13 -14.05 -17.30 11.34
N MET A 14 -13.48 -17.89 12.40
CA MET A 14 -12.08 -17.65 12.75
C MET A 14 -11.11 -18.19 11.69
N ASP A 15 -11.41 -19.32 11.05
CA ASP A 15 -10.60 -19.86 9.94
C ASP A 15 -10.62 -18.92 8.72
N ASP A 16 -11.79 -18.39 8.36
CA ASP A 16 -11.91 -17.44 7.26
C ASP A 16 -11.06 -16.19 7.53
N VAL A 17 -11.09 -15.68 8.78
CA VAL A 17 -10.33 -14.49 9.17
C VAL A 17 -8.83 -14.78 9.23
N PHE A 18 -8.42 -15.97 9.69
CA PHE A 18 -7.01 -16.37 9.69
C PHE A 18 -6.41 -16.33 8.28
N PHE A 19 -7.03 -17.02 7.34
CA PHE A 19 -6.57 -17.03 5.95
C PHE A 19 -6.73 -15.67 5.29
N GLY A 20 -7.81 -14.95 5.60
CA GLY A 20 -8.03 -13.58 5.13
C GLY A 20 -6.91 -12.63 5.50
N ILE A 21 -6.44 -12.65 6.76
CA ILE A 21 -5.30 -11.83 7.19
C ILE A 21 -3.99 -12.31 6.55
N ASP A 22 -3.79 -13.62 6.47
CA ASP A 22 -2.58 -14.19 5.88
C ASP A 22 -2.39 -13.74 4.42
N TYR A 23 -3.47 -13.65 3.65
CA TYR A 23 -3.45 -13.08 2.29
C TYR A 23 -3.12 -11.59 2.26
N HIS A 24 -3.23 -10.86 3.38
CA HIS A 24 -2.81 -9.48 3.53
C HIS A 24 -1.38 -9.30 4.10
N SER A 25 -0.64 -10.39 4.36
CA SER A 25 0.70 -10.33 4.97
C SER A 25 1.74 -9.57 4.15
N HIS A 26 1.51 -9.38 2.85
CA HIS A 26 2.38 -8.58 1.98
C HIS A 26 2.30 -7.07 2.29
N LEU A 27 1.24 -6.60 2.98
CA LEU A 27 0.94 -5.19 3.24
C LEU A 27 1.66 -4.60 4.45
N GLY A 28 2.30 -5.43 5.27
CA GLY A 28 3.04 -4.96 6.43
C GLY A 28 3.86 -6.07 7.08
N THR A 29 4.75 -5.68 8.00
CA THR A 29 5.78 -6.58 8.55
C THR A 29 5.97 -6.47 10.06
N LYS A 30 5.25 -5.56 10.77
CA LYS A 30 5.55 -5.30 12.17
C LYS A 30 4.57 -5.96 13.13
N LEU A 31 3.30 -5.72 12.92
CA LEU A 31 2.24 -6.11 13.84
C LEU A 31 1.11 -6.78 13.08
N ALA A 32 0.47 -7.75 13.72
CA ALA A 32 -0.81 -8.27 13.31
C ALA A 32 -1.73 -8.34 14.53
N GLY A 33 -3.02 -8.18 14.29
CA GLY A 33 -4.01 -8.26 15.33
C GLY A 33 -5.32 -8.84 14.84
N VAL A 34 -6.08 -9.40 15.77
CA VAL A 34 -7.42 -9.92 15.57
C VAL A 34 -8.31 -9.52 16.73
N ALA A 35 -9.54 -9.13 16.43
CA ALA A 35 -10.62 -9.04 17.40
C ALA A 35 -11.79 -9.87 16.90
N CYS A 36 -12.47 -10.57 17.80
CA CYS A 36 -13.67 -11.33 17.47
C CYS A 36 -14.76 -11.11 18.52
N TYR A 37 -15.99 -11.37 18.12
CA TYR A 37 -17.16 -11.40 18.96
C TYR A 37 -17.77 -12.79 18.96
N ASP A 38 -17.99 -13.28 20.15
CA ASP A 38 -18.77 -14.50 20.43
C ASP A 38 -19.94 -14.14 21.35
N LYS A 39 -21.09 -14.76 21.13
CA LYS A 39 -22.31 -14.43 21.88
C LYS A 39 -22.20 -14.79 23.37
N GLU A 40 -21.42 -15.80 23.72
CA GLU A 40 -21.28 -16.27 25.10
C GLU A 40 -20.12 -15.54 25.83
N ILE A 41 -19.01 -15.32 25.11
CA ILE A 41 -17.78 -14.78 25.67
C ILE A 41 -17.72 -13.23 25.54
N GLY A 42 -18.37 -12.70 24.49
CA GLY A 42 -18.27 -11.27 24.14
C GLY A 42 -17.05 -10.98 23.24
N LEU A 43 -16.56 -9.75 23.31
CA LEU A 43 -15.43 -9.28 22.51
C LEU A 43 -14.08 -9.76 23.07
N GLN A 44 -13.27 -10.31 22.20
CA GLN A 44 -11.91 -10.76 22.47
C GLN A 44 -10.92 -10.10 21.53
N ARG A 45 -9.65 -9.99 21.93
CA ARG A 45 -8.59 -9.39 21.13
C ARG A 45 -7.24 -10.04 21.39
N LYS A 46 -6.44 -10.23 20.32
CA LYS A 46 -5.03 -10.61 20.37
C LYS A 46 -4.23 -9.76 19.38
N ILE A 47 -3.07 -9.27 19.82
CA ILE A 47 -2.14 -8.50 18.98
C ILE A 47 -0.73 -9.04 19.23
N HIS A 48 0.03 -9.28 18.15
CA HIS A 48 1.40 -9.76 18.25
C HIS A 48 2.31 -9.08 17.22
N SER A 49 3.60 -8.98 17.55
CA SER A 49 4.63 -8.65 16.57
C SER A 49 4.85 -9.83 15.62
N ILE A 50 4.96 -9.49 14.33
CA ILE A 50 5.29 -10.42 13.23
C ILE A 50 6.63 -10.08 12.57
N GLU A 51 7.43 -9.21 13.20
CA GLU A 51 8.72 -8.77 12.65
C GLU A 51 9.69 -9.92 12.45
N ASN A 52 9.73 -10.86 13.37
CA ASN A 52 10.70 -11.98 13.40
C ASN A 52 10.07 -13.35 13.10
N ILE A 53 8.75 -13.45 13.02
CA ILE A 53 8.01 -14.70 12.85
C ILE A 53 6.87 -14.44 11.87
N PRO A 54 6.73 -15.22 10.77
CA PRO A 54 5.64 -15.08 9.84
C PRO A 54 4.27 -15.14 10.52
N PHE A 55 3.28 -14.43 9.99
CA PHE A 55 1.92 -14.37 10.52
C PHE A 55 1.36 -15.77 10.84
N ARG A 56 1.39 -16.68 9.87
CA ARG A 56 0.89 -18.06 10.06
C ARG A 56 1.47 -18.77 11.28
N THR A 57 2.77 -18.66 11.45
CA THR A 57 3.47 -19.32 12.60
C THR A 57 3.11 -18.65 13.92
N ARG A 58 2.97 -17.32 13.91
CA ARG A 58 2.69 -16.55 15.13
C ARG A 58 1.25 -16.69 15.60
N PHE A 59 0.33 -16.77 14.66
CA PHE A 59 -1.10 -16.74 14.95
C PHE A 59 -1.79 -18.11 14.91
N GLY A 60 -1.16 -19.17 14.43
CA GLY A 60 -1.81 -20.51 14.33
C GLY A 60 -2.47 -20.92 15.65
N GLN A 61 -1.71 -20.95 16.74
CA GLN A 61 -2.28 -21.30 18.07
C GLN A 61 -3.26 -20.26 18.61
N VAL A 62 -3.09 -18.97 18.25
CA VAL A 62 -3.99 -17.91 18.70
C VAL A 62 -5.40 -18.13 18.16
N PHE A 63 -5.51 -18.53 16.90
CA PHE A 63 -6.81 -18.79 16.28
C PHE A 63 -7.46 -20.07 16.80
N ASP A 64 -6.69 -21.10 17.16
CA ASP A 64 -7.20 -22.32 17.81
C ASP A 64 -7.90 -22.02 19.15
N ASP A 65 -7.45 -21.00 19.86
CA ASP A 65 -7.98 -20.59 21.17
C ASP A 65 -9.12 -19.58 21.10
N MET A 66 -9.47 -19.08 19.91
CA MET A 66 -10.50 -18.05 19.71
C MET A 66 -11.68 -18.60 18.93
N LYS A 67 -12.88 -18.17 19.33
CA LYS A 67 -14.14 -18.47 18.62
C LYS A 67 -14.91 -17.18 18.40
N GLY A 68 -15.62 -17.11 17.28
CA GLY A 68 -16.42 -15.93 17.00
C GLY A 68 -17.23 -16.07 15.72
N THR A 69 -18.45 -15.53 15.74
CA THR A 69 -19.30 -15.39 14.56
C THR A 69 -19.03 -14.08 13.82
N THR A 70 -18.34 -13.15 14.48
CA THR A 70 -17.87 -11.89 13.88
C THR A 70 -16.42 -11.68 14.26
N ALA A 71 -15.58 -11.39 13.28
CA ALA A 71 -14.19 -11.08 13.56
C ALA A 71 -13.60 -10.12 12.52
N ILE A 72 -12.59 -9.35 12.94
CA ILE A 72 -11.73 -8.55 12.09
C ILE A 72 -10.28 -8.86 12.43
N GLY A 73 -9.49 -9.05 11.40
CA GLY A 73 -8.06 -9.13 11.54
C GLY A 73 -7.34 -8.10 10.67
N CYS A 74 -6.14 -7.74 11.08
CA CYS A 74 -5.36 -6.73 10.39
C CYS A 74 -3.86 -6.96 10.46
N ILE A 75 -3.17 -6.41 9.47
CA ILE A 75 -1.72 -6.17 9.47
C ILE A 75 -1.52 -4.66 9.70
N SER A 76 -0.55 -4.27 10.51
CA SER A 76 -0.24 -2.87 10.82
C SER A 76 1.26 -2.66 10.98
N ASP A 77 1.79 -1.61 10.36
CA ASP A 77 3.19 -1.18 10.53
C ASP A 77 3.34 0.04 11.47
N VAL A 78 2.23 0.59 11.96
CA VAL A 78 2.23 1.83 12.75
C VAL A 78 1.83 1.55 14.18
N ASP A 79 0.58 1.20 14.41
CA ASP A 79 0.01 1.04 15.73
C ASP A 79 -0.49 -0.38 16.00
N PRO A 80 -0.41 -0.84 17.27
CA PRO A 80 -1.10 -2.06 17.69
C PRO A 80 -2.62 -1.88 17.52
N GLN A 81 -3.25 -2.75 16.72
CA GLN A 81 -4.69 -2.77 16.46
C GLN A 81 -5.15 -4.20 16.13
N PRO A 82 -6.49 -4.50 16.17
CA PRO A 82 -7.59 -3.62 16.60
C PRO A 82 -7.52 -3.28 18.09
N LEU A 83 -8.11 -2.15 18.51
CA LEU A 83 -8.24 -1.80 19.92
C LEU A 83 -9.62 -2.20 20.44
N LEU A 84 -9.66 -2.75 21.66
CA LEU A 84 -10.91 -3.01 22.38
C LEU A 84 -11.13 -1.88 23.37
N ILE A 85 -12.24 -1.17 23.20
CA ILE A 85 -12.56 0.05 23.93
C ILE A 85 -13.98 -0.05 24.50
N ARG A 86 -14.20 0.52 25.68
CA ARG A 86 -15.52 0.68 26.27
C ARG A 86 -15.85 2.15 26.47
N THR A 87 -16.98 2.57 25.93
CA THR A 87 -17.47 3.96 26.00
C THR A 87 -18.98 3.97 26.31
N LYS A 88 -19.60 5.13 26.16
CA LYS A 88 -21.08 5.27 26.22
C LYS A 88 -21.81 4.47 25.14
N PHE A 89 -21.13 4.02 24.08
CA PHE A 89 -21.68 3.17 23.02
C PHE A 89 -21.61 1.67 23.34
N GLY A 90 -21.21 1.28 24.56
CA GLY A 90 -20.89 -0.08 24.95
C GLY A 90 -19.43 -0.42 24.70
N ALA A 91 -19.12 -1.71 24.70
CA ALA A 91 -17.80 -2.22 24.31
C ALA A 91 -17.77 -2.41 22.78
N PHE A 92 -16.64 -2.09 22.16
CA PHE A 92 -16.43 -2.32 20.73
C PHE A 92 -14.95 -2.52 20.42
N ALA A 93 -14.68 -3.23 19.32
CA ALA A 93 -13.33 -3.28 18.77
C ALA A 93 -13.22 -2.34 17.58
N VAL A 94 -12.15 -1.55 17.49
CA VAL A 94 -11.95 -0.56 16.42
C VAL A 94 -10.62 -0.77 15.71
N TYR A 95 -10.66 -0.66 14.40
CA TYR A 95 -9.51 -0.64 13.50
C TYR A 95 -9.56 0.60 12.59
N MET A 96 -8.41 1.19 12.34
CA MET A 96 -8.25 2.33 11.44
C MET A 96 -7.18 2.03 10.39
N LEU A 97 -7.48 2.32 9.13
CA LEU A 97 -6.53 2.27 8.02
C LEU A 97 -6.41 3.64 7.36
N GLY A 98 -5.20 4.15 7.31
CA GLY A 98 -4.88 5.46 6.75
C GLY A 98 -3.81 6.17 7.56
N LYS A 99 -3.72 7.48 7.38
CA LYS A 99 -2.77 8.35 8.07
C LYS A 99 -3.42 9.69 8.40
N ILE A 100 -3.30 10.12 9.63
CA ILE A 100 -3.74 11.42 10.12
C ILE A 100 -2.51 12.26 10.37
N THR A 101 -2.43 13.44 9.78
CA THR A 101 -1.24 14.31 9.83
C THR A 101 -1.32 15.40 10.89
N ASN A 102 -2.53 15.79 11.30
CA ASN A 102 -2.75 16.81 12.32
C ASN A 102 -2.99 16.23 13.73
N THR A 103 -2.40 15.06 14.03
CA THR A 103 -2.61 14.34 15.29
C THR A 103 -2.29 15.18 16.53
N ASP A 104 -1.18 15.91 16.54
CA ASP A 104 -0.76 16.70 17.70
C ASP A 104 -1.81 17.80 18.03
N LYS A 105 -2.32 18.46 17.00
CA LYS A 105 -3.42 19.45 17.15
C LYS A 105 -4.68 18.84 17.70
N LEU A 106 -5.07 17.65 17.21
CA LEU A 106 -6.25 16.95 17.67
C LEU A 106 -6.12 16.47 19.12
N ILE A 107 -4.93 16.02 19.52
CA ILE A 107 -4.60 15.62 20.89
C ILE A 107 -4.69 16.84 21.84
N GLU A 108 -4.15 17.98 21.43
CA GLU A 108 -4.21 19.22 22.21
C GLU A 108 -5.66 19.67 22.42
N ILE A 109 -6.48 19.67 21.38
CA ILE A 109 -7.92 19.97 21.48
C ILE A 109 -8.61 18.99 22.45
N PHE A 110 -8.31 17.70 22.34
CA PHE A 110 -8.90 16.69 23.20
C PHE A 110 -8.58 16.92 24.67
N PHE A 111 -7.34 17.20 25.02
CA PHE A 111 -6.95 17.47 26.41
C PHE A 111 -7.56 18.75 26.97
N ASN A 112 -7.61 19.81 26.16
CA ASN A 112 -8.13 21.11 26.61
C ASN A 112 -9.67 21.14 26.77
N GLU A 113 -10.40 20.47 25.85
CA GLU A 113 -11.86 20.56 25.82
C GLU A 113 -12.56 19.42 26.57
N ILE A 114 -11.95 18.22 26.65
CA ILE A 114 -12.62 17.02 27.13
C ILE A 114 -12.07 16.57 28.48
N ASN A 115 -10.87 17.03 28.84
CA ASN A 115 -10.17 16.63 30.07
C ASN A 115 -9.99 15.11 30.18
N GLY A 116 -9.72 14.46 29.03
CA GLY A 116 -9.53 13.02 28.89
C GLY A 116 -8.09 12.58 29.08
N HIS A 117 -7.85 11.28 28.96
CA HIS A 117 -6.50 10.69 28.95
C HIS A 117 -6.39 9.63 27.86
N PHE A 118 -5.17 9.31 27.47
CA PHE A 118 -4.82 8.23 26.56
C PHE A 118 -3.79 7.33 27.21
N ASP A 119 -3.82 6.06 26.86
CA ASP A 119 -2.73 5.15 27.18
C ASP A 119 -1.47 5.50 26.38
N ALA A 120 -0.36 5.76 27.08
CA ALA A 120 0.89 6.07 26.42
C ALA A 120 1.58 4.79 25.92
N LYS A 121 1.98 4.78 24.64
CA LYS A 121 2.89 3.77 24.10
C LYS A 121 4.31 3.97 24.60
N THR A 122 5.18 2.97 24.43
CA THR A 122 6.62 3.11 24.66
C THR A 122 7.16 4.35 23.93
N GLY A 123 7.80 5.24 24.67
CA GLY A 123 8.27 6.55 24.17
C GLY A 123 7.24 7.67 24.26
N GLY A 124 6.13 7.50 25.03
CA GLY A 124 5.15 8.54 25.32
C GLY A 124 4.20 8.92 24.18
N LYS A 125 4.24 8.20 23.07
CA LYS A 125 3.34 8.46 21.92
C LYS A 125 1.96 7.86 22.17
N ILE A 126 0.92 8.52 21.69
CA ILE A 126 -0.46 8.06 21.71
C ILE A 126 -0.71 7.10 20.53
N ASN A 127 -1.56 6.08 20.75
CA ASN A 127 -2.06 5.23 19.69
C ASN A 127 -3.11 6.01 18.87
N ILE A 128 -2.89 6.14 17.56
CA ILE A 128 -3.78 6.94 16.70
C ILE A 128 -5.18 6.31 16.59
N THR A 129 -5.29 4.99 16.68
CA THR A 129 -6.59 4.31 16.70
C THR A 129 -7.39 4.66 17.97
N GLU A 130 -6.72 4.87 19.10
CA GLU A 130 -7.34 5.32 20.33
C GLU A 130 -7.85 6.77 20.21
N LEU A 131 -7.03 7.66 19.63
CA LEU A 131 -7.45 9.02 19.32
C LEU A 131 -8.69 9.04 18.42
N VAL A 132 -8.73 8.22 17.38
CA VAL A 132 -9.88 8.06 16.49
C VAL A 132 -11.13 7.64 17.26
N ALA A 133 -11.02 6.63 18.11
CA ALA A 133 -12.14 6.17 18.94
C ALA A 133 -12.62 7.25 19.91
N ALA A 134 -11.71 8.02 20.50
CA ALA A 134 -12.03 9.13 21.40
C ALA A 134 -12.82 10.24 20.66
N ILE A 135 -12.39 10.60 19.43
CA ILE A 135 -13.10 11.58 18.59
C ILE A 135 -14.49 11.08 18.23
N ILE A 136 -14.62 9.83 17.79
CA ILE A 136 -15.92 9.21 17.46
C ILE A 136 -16.87 9.27 18.68
N ASN A 137 -16.34 9.00 19.87
CA ASN A 137 -17.12 9.01 21.12
C ASN A 137 -17.62 10.39 21.54
N GLN A 138 -17.14 11.49 20.96
CA GLN A 138 -17.65 12.85 21.26
C GLN A 138 -19.10 13.04 20.82
N LYS A 139 -19.56 12.31 19.80
CA LYS A 139 -20.91 12.43 19.23
C LYS A 139 -21.91 11.45 19.85
N GLY A 140 -23.16 11.50 19.40
CA GLY A 140 -24.28 10.71 19.94
C GLY A 140 -24.32 9.26 19.50
N ASN A 141 -23.72 8.95 18.35
CA ASN A 141 -23.67 7.62 17.76
C ASN A 141 -22.43 7.47 16.86
N PHE A 142 -22.17 6.25 16.38
CA PHE A 142 -21.01 5.96 15.52
C PHE A 142 -21.04 6.73 14.20
N VAL A 143 -22.19 6.88 13.55
CA VAL A 143 -22.31 7.56 12.26
C VAL A 143 -21.90 9.03 12.38
N ASP A 144 -22.49 9.75 13.33
CA ASP A 144 -22.15 11.14 13.58
C ASP A 144 -20.72 11.32 14.06
N GLY A 145 -20.21 10.36 14.84
CA GLY A 145 -18.82 10.32 15.30
C GLY A 145 -17.82 10.17 14.14
N ILE A 146 -18.08 9.24 13.23
CA ILE A 146 -17.21 9.00 12.06
C ILE A 146 -17.28 10.19 11.08
N ARG A 147 -18.47 10.76 10.87
CA ARG A 147 -18.61 11.98 10.06
C ARG A 147 -17.83 13.15 10.67
N HIS A 148 -17.96 13.36 11.96
CA HIS A 148 -17.19 14.38 12.67
C HIS A 148 -15.67 14.15 12.55
N LEU A 149 -15.20 12.90 12.70
CA LEU A 149 -13.80 12.55 12.47
C LEU A 149 -13.34 12.98 11.07
N ASN A 150 -14.11 12.61 10.04
CA ASN A 150 -13.82 12.96 8.65
C ASN A 150 -13.76 14.47 8.38
N ASP A 151 -14.48 15.28 9.17
CA ASP A 151 -14.50 16.74 9.02
C ASP A 151 -13.27 17.42 9.64
N ILE A 152 -12.68 16.84 10.69
CA ILE A 152 -11.60 17.49 11.47
C ILE A 152 -10.20 16.92 11.20
N ILE A 153 -10.08 15.74 10.59
CA ILE A 153 -8.78 15.15 10.28
C ILE A 153 -8.18 15.73 9.00
N GLU A 154 -6.87 15.91 9.03
CA GLU A 154 -6.06 16.11 7.83
C GLU A 154 -5.39 14.76 7.51
N GLY A 155 -5.70 14.20 6.33
CA GLY A 155 -5.21 12.88 5.94
C GLY A 155 -6.29 11.97 5.41
N SER A 156 -6.29 10.71 5.85
CA SER A 156 -7.24 9.68 5.44
C SER A 156 -7.44 8.67 6.56
N ALA A 157 -8.69 8.25 6.78
CA ALA A 157 -9.01 7.22 7.75
C ALA A 157 -10.25 6.41 7.32
N SER A 158 -10.05 5.14 6.95
CA SER A 158 -11.14 4.15 6.86
C SER A 158 -11.26 3.46 8.22
N ILE A 159 -12.48 3.33 8.71
CA ILE A 159 -12.78 2.87 10.07
C ILE A 159 -13.61 1.60 10.02
N ILE A 160 -13.23 0.61 10.82
CA ILE A 160 -14.00 -0.62 10.99
C ILE A 160 -14.21 -0.85 12.48
N VAL A 161 -15.45 -1.11 12.87
CA VAL A 161 -15.85 -1.30 14.27
C VAL A 161 -16.65 -2.60 14.39
N ILE A 162 -16.26 -3.49 15.30
CA ILE A 162 -17.13 -4.59 15.76
C ILE A 162 -17.89 -4.08 16.98
N LYS A 163 -19.20 -4.05 16.91
CA LYS A 163 -20.08 -3.64 18.00
C LYS A 163 -20.31 -4.78 19.02
N GLU A 164 -20.83 -4.41 20.18
CA GLU A 164 -21.18 -5.33 21.27
C GLU A 164 -22.33 -6.32 20.88
N ASP A 165 -23.09 -6.01 19.83
CA ASP A 165 -24.14 -6.88 19.28
C ASP A 165 -23.65 -7.84 18.18
N GLY A 166 -22.35 -7.79 17.86
CA GLY A 166 -21.72 -8.63 16.83
C GLY A 166 -21.82 -8.07 15.42
N ASN A 167 -22.45 -6.93 15.16
CA ASN A 167 -22.44 -6.30 13.85
C ASN A 167 -21.14 -5.52 13.60
N ILE A 168 -20.79 -5.35 12.33
CA ILE A 168 -19.66 -4.50 11.93
C ILE A 168 -20.19 -3.20 11.34
N ILE A 169 -19.62 -2.06 11.78
CA ILE A 169 -19.69 -0.79 11.05
C ILE A 169 -18.41 -0.66 10.23
N ALA A 170 -18.56 -0.44 8.94
CA ALA A 170 -17.45 -0.15 8.02
C ALA A 170 -17.68 1.22 7.37
N ALA A 171 -16.66 2.09 7.48
CA ALA A 171 -16.68 3.41 6.89
C ALA A 171 -15.46 3.60 6.01
N ARG A 172 -15.66 3.89 4.74
CA ARG A 172 -14.59 4.25 3.84
C ARG A 172 -14.24 5.73 4.03
N ASP A 173 -12.97 6.05 3.98
CA ASP A 173 -12.43 7.42 3.99
C ASP A 173 -13.23 8.38 3.08
N ARG A 174 -13.34 9.64 3.49
CA ARG A 174 -14.17 10.65 2.81
C ARG A 174 -13.94 10.74 1.31
N LEU A 175 -12.71 10.58 0.85
CA LEU A 175 -12.34 10.60 -0.57
C LEU A 175 -12.07 9.21 -1.15
N GLY A 176 -12.30 8.14 -0.38
CA GLY A 176 -12.15 6.76 -0.82
C GLY A 176 -10.73 6.40 -1.26
N ARG A 177 -9.70 6.93 -0.58
CA ARG A 177 -8.29 6.72 -0.96
C ARG A 177 -7.86 5.27 -0.95
N LEU A 178 -8.45 4.47 -0.07
CA LEU A 178 -8.27 3.03 0.00
C LEU A 178 -9.60 2.29 -0.19
N PRO A 179 -9.59 1.08 -0.75
CA PRO A 179 -10.79 0.31 -0.96
C PRO A 179 -11.32 -0.29 0.35
N VAL A 180 -12.64 -0.43 0.43
CA VAL A 180 -13.35 -1.29 1.37
C VAL A 180 -14.36 -2.09 0.56
N GLN A 181 -14.09 -3.38 0.39
CA GLN A 181 -14.88 -4.26 -0.45
C GLN A 181 -15.63 -5.28 0.39
N ILE A 182 -16.87 -5.55 0.02
CA ILE A 182 -17.74 -6.48 0.71
C ILE A 182 -18.09 -7.63 -0.23
N GLY A 183 -17.91 -8.85 0.25
CA GLY A 183 -18.36 -10.08 -0.39
C GLY A 183 -19.48 -10.73 0.39
N LYS A 184 -20.31 -11.52 -0.30
CA LYS A 184 -21.44 -12.26 0.25
C LYS A 184 -21.26 -13.76 0.09
N ARG A 185 -21.63 -14.52 1.10
CA ARG A 185 -21.75 -15.96 1.07
C ARG A 185 -23.09 -16.36 1.73
N GLU A 186 -23.51 -17.60 1.58
CA GLU A 186 -24.79 -18.09 2.12
C GLU A 186 -24.93 -17.83 3.63
N ASP A 187 -23.85 -17.96 4.38
CA ASP A 187 -23.80 -17.84 5.84
C ASP A 187 -23.41 -16.45 6.35
N GLY A 188 -23.21 -15.47 5.46
CA GLY A 188 -22.87 -14.11 5.91
C GLY A 188 -22.09 -13.27 4.89
N PHE A 189 -21.37 -12.28 5.43
CA PHE A 189 -20.60 -11.30 4.64
C PHE A 189 -19.17 -11.21 5.12
N ALA A 190 -18.28 -10.90 4.18
CA ALA A 190 -16.89 -10.54 4.47
C ALA A 190 -16.58 -9.13 3.97
N LEU A 191 -15.63 -8.45 4.63
CA LEU A 191 -15.06 -7.20 4.17
C LEU A 191 -13.56 -7.33 4.03
N SER A 192 -13.00 -6.73 2.99
CA SER A 192 -11.59 -6.89 2.62
C SER A 192 -11.00 -5.63 2.01
N PHE A 193 -9.71 -5.46 2.23
CA PHE A 193 -8.91 -4.50 1.45
C PHE A 193 -8.62 -5.03 0.05
N GLU A 194 -8.22 -6.31 -0.06
CA GLU A 194 -7.88 -6.97 -1.31
C GLU A 194 -9.06 -7.79 -1.84
N SER A 195 -9.54 -7.49 -3.06
CA SER A 195 -10.72 -8.14 -3.63
C SER A 195 -10.55 -9.63 -3.87
N PHE A 196 -9.34 -10.07 -4.24
CA PHE A 196 -9.08 -11.47 -4.54
C PHE A 196 -9.31 -12.41 -3.34
N VAL A 197 -9.13 -11.87 -2.12
CA VAL A 197 -9.29 -12.65 -0.89
C VAL A 197 -10.72 -13.11 -0.71
N LEU A 198 -11.70 -12.27 -1.09
CA LEU A 198 -13.12 -12.63 -1.04
C LEU A 198 -13.38 -13.90 -1.84
N GLY A 199 -13.00 -13.91 -3.13
CA GLY A 199 -13.18 -15.07 -3.99
C GLY A 199 -12.40 -16.31 -3.52
N LYS A 200 -11.19 -16.14 -2.95
CA LYS A 200 -10.40 -17.25 -2.40
C LYS A 200 -11.08 -17.93 -1.21
N LEU A 201 -11.88 -17.21 -0.46
CA LEU A 201 -12.60 -17.70 0.72
C LEU A 201 -14.10 -17.99 0.43
N GLY A 202 -14.48 -18.01 -0.87
CA GLY A 202 -15.81 -18.40 -1.31
C GLY A 202 -16.87 -17.30 -1.14
N PHE A 203 -16.47 -16.04 -0.99
CA PHE A 203 -17.39 -14.91 -0.99
C PHE A 203 -17.49 -14.31 -2.39
N GLU A 204 -18.71 -14.19 -2.90
CA GLU A 204 -18.99 -13.51 -4.16
C GLU A 204 -18.94 -11.99 -3.97
N PRO A 205 -18.41 -11.20 -4.94
CA PRO A 205 -18.43 -9.75 -4.86
C PRO A 205 -19.85 -9.22 -4.64
N TYR A 206 -20.04 -8.38 -3.65
CA TYR A 206 -21.36 -7.82 -3.31
C TYR A 206 -21.41 -6.31 -3.44
N LYS A 207 -20.47 -5.60 -2.81
CA LYS A 207 -20.46 -4.13 -2.79
C LYS A 207 -19.05 -3.60 -2.60
N GLU A 208 -18.70 -2.55 -3.31
CA GLU A 208 -17.57 -1.68 -2.99
C GLU A 208 -18.13 -0.43 -2.28
N VAL A 209 -17.67 -0.18 -1.05
CA VAL A 209 -18.15 0.94 -0.23
C VAL A 209 -17.70 2.25 -0.88
N LYS A 210 -18.65 3.17 -1.10
CA LYS A 210 -18.38 4.46 -1.75
C LYS A 210 -17.49 5.38 -0.87
N PRO A 211 -16.87 6.41 -1.45
CA PRO A 211 -16.16 7.43 -0.67
C PRO A 211 -17.04 8.06 0.42
N GLY A 212 -16.58 8.02 1.66
CA GLY A 212 -17.31 8.57 2.82
C GLY A 212 -18.56 7.80 3.23
N GLU A 213 -18.91 6.71 2.55
CA GLU A 213 -20.05 5.88 2.90
C GLU A 213 -19.79 5.12 4.21
N ILE A 214 -20.86 4.97 5.02
CA ILE A 214 -20.87 4.19 6.26
C ILE A 214 -21.92 3.12 6.12
N VAL A 215 -21.54 1.87 6.30
CA VAL A 215 -22.42 0.70 6.26
C VAL A 215 -22.38 -0.08 7.56
N GLU A 216 -23.50 -0.69 7.91
CA GLU A 216 -23.57 -1.72 8.95
C GLU A 216 -23.74 -3.08 8.28
N ILE A 217 -22.97 -4.05 8.77
CA ILE A 217 -22.92 -5.41 8.24
C ILE A 217 -23.34 -6.35 9.34
N SER A 218 -24.45 -7.07 9.13
CA SER A 218 -24.89 -8.21 9.93
C SER A 218 -24.66 -9.51 9.15
N SER A 219 -24.94 -10.67 9.76
CA SER A 219 -24.90 -11.95 9.02
C SER A 219 -25.98 -12.06 7.93
N LYS A 220 -26.99 -11.21 7.96
CA LYS A 220 -28.17 -11.29 7.06
C LYS A 220 -28.16 -10.24 5.96
N GLU A 221 -27.66 -9.04 6.27
CA GLU A 221 -27.75 -7.89 5.36
C GLU A 221 -26.65 -6.88 5.58
N VAL A 222 -26.46 -6.03 4.58
CA VAL A 222 -25.61 -4.85 4.61
C VAL A 222 -26.52 -3.63 4.46
N THR A 223 -26.59 -2.81 5.51
CA THR A 223 -27.42 -1.60 5.55
C THR A 223 -26.55 -0.36 5.40
N THR A 224 -26.90 0.52 4.47
CA THR A 224 -26.24 1.83 4.36
C THR A 224 -26.79 2.77 5.43
N LEU A 225 -25.89 3.21 6.34
CA LEU A 225 -26.23 4.17 7.41
C LEU A 225 -25.99 5.61 6.97
N TYR A 226 -25.08 5.82 6.03
CA TYR A 226 -24.77 7.12 5.42
C TYR A 226 -24.23 6.91 4.00
N GLU A 227 -24.84 7.55 3.02
CA GLU A 227 -24.57 7.31 1.58
C GLU A 227 -23.18 7.76 1.08
N GLY A 228 -22.50 8.61 1.83
CA GLY A 228 -21.22 9.16 1.40
C GLY A 228 -21.33 10.23 0.32
N GLY A 229 -20.23 10.46 -0.38
CA GLY A 229 -20.11 11.45 -1.45
C GLY A 229 -19.72 10.83 -2.81
N GLU A 230 -19.85 11.63 -3.87
CA GLU A 230 -19.43 11.21 -5.22
C GLU A 230 -17.95 11.52 -5.51
N GLN A 231 -17.35 12.40 -4.71
CA GLN A 231 -15.95 12.78 -4.92
C GLN A 231 -15.02 11.64 -4.47
N MET A 232 -14.26 11.12 -5.42
CA MET A 232 -13.28 10.07 -5.17
C MET A 232 -11.86 10.56 -5.47
N LYS A 233 -10.90 10.09 -4.69
CA LYS A 233 -9.46 10.27 -4.87
C LYS A 233 -8.74 8.97 -4.48
N ILE A 234 -9.08 7.85 -5.15
CA ILE A 234 -8.43 6.57 -4.87
C ILE A 234 -6.95 6.63 -5.22
N CYS A 235 -6.12 5.99 -4.40
CA CYS A 235 -4.67 6.02 -4.55
C CYS A 235 -4.22 5.31 -5.84
N ALA A 236 -3.64 6.05 -6.78
CA ALA A 236 -3.13 5.47 -8.03
C ALA A 236 -1.95 4.49 -7.81
N PHE A 237 -1.24 4.61 -6.69
CA PHE A 237 -0.13 3.73 -6.34
C PHE A 237 -0.57 2.30 -5.99
N LEU A 238 -1.88 2.08 -5.75
CA LEU A 238 -2.45 0.74 -5.59
C LEU A 238 -2.17 -0.13 -6.81
N TRP A 239 -2.39 0.41 -8.01
CA TRP A 239 -2.15 -0.34 -9.25
C TRP A 239 -0.67 -0.42 -9.62
N SER A 240 0.08 0.65 -9.44
CA SER A 240 1.49 0.68 -9.81
C SER A 240 2.32 -0.31 -9.01
N TYR A 241 2.11 -0.35 -7.68
CA TYR A 241 2.97 -1.15 -6.79
C TYR A 241 2.21 -1.97 -5.75
N TYR A 242 1.25 -1.33 -5.05
CA TYR A 242 0.84 -1.75 -3.72
C TYR A 242 -0.17 -2.89 -3.73
N GLY A 243 -1.14 -2.84 -4.63
CA GLY A 243 -2.20 -3.84 -4.74
C GLY A 243 -1.68 -5.19 -5.20
N TYR A 244 -2.32 -6.24 -4.71
CA TYR A 244 -2.00 -7.58 -5.13
C TYR A 244 -2.39 -7.79 -6.60
N PRO A 245 -1.58 -8.49 -7.43
CA PRO A 245 -1.81 -8.60 -8.88
C PRO A 245 -3.21 -9.05 -9.28
N THR A 246 -3.78 -10.00 -8.54
CA THR A 246 -5.12 -10.55 -8.84
C THR A 246 -6.28 -9.72 -8.28
N SER A 247 -6.00 -8.65 -7.53
CA SER A 247 -7.02 -7.75 -7.04
C SER A 247 -7.52 -6.78 -8.10
N SER A 248 -8.74 -6.29 -7.88
CA SER A 248 -9.35 -5.21 -8.65
C SER A 248 -9.89 -4.15 -7.69
N TYR A 249 -9.75 -2.89 -8.06
CA TYR A 249 -10.30 -1.74 -7.34
C TYR A 249 -11.06 -0.88 -8.33
N GLU A 250 -12.25 -0.42 -7.97
CA GLU A 250 -13.14 0.36 -8.87
C GLU A 250 -13.28 -0.33 -10.26
N GLY A 251 -13.40 -1.65 -10.26
CA GLY A 251 -13.53 -2.46 -11.46
C GLY A 251 -12.27 -2.58 -12.33
N LYS A 252 -11.10 -2.10 -11.87
CA LYS A 252 -9.83 -2.15 -12.62
C LYS A 252 -8.86 -3.13 -11.98
N ASN A 253 -8.50 -4.18 -12.71
CA ASN A 253 -7.57 -5.20 -12.24
C ASN A 253 -6.12 -4.70 -12.23
N VAL A 254 -5.37 -5.04 -11.20
CA VAL A 254 -3.99 -4.58 -10.98
C VAL A 254 -3.03 -5.13 -12.03
N GLU A 255 -3.07 -6.44 -12.31
CA GLU A 255 -2.15 -7.08 -13.25
C GLU A 255 -2.35 -6.57 -14.68
N LEU A 256 -3.61 -6.47 -15.13
CA LEU A 256 -3.93 -5.95 -16.46
C LEU A 256 -3.50 -4.48 -16.62
N MET A 257 -3.69 -3.68 -15.56
CA MET A 257 -3.20 -2.31 -15.56
C MET A 257 -1.68 -2.26 -15.73
N ARG A 258 -0.93 -3.11 -15.03
CA ARG A 258 0.54 -3.14 -15.14
C ARG A 258 1.01 -3.53 -16.53
N TYR A 259 0.34 -4.47 -17.20
CA TYR A 259 0.62 -4.81 -18.60
C TYR A 259 0.35 -3.63 -19.53
N GLU A 260 -0.79 -2.97 -19.36
CA GLU A 260 -1.13 -1.78 -20.16
C GLU A 260 -0.14 -0.64 -19.93
N ASN A 261 0.30 -0.44 -18.69
CA ASN A 261 1.30 0.57 -18.36
C ASN A 261 2.64 0.29 -19.05
N GLY A 262 3.09 -0.98 -19.07
CA GLY A 262 4.28 -1.41 -19.80
C GLY A 262 4.14 -1.18 -21.31
N ARG A 263 2.97 -1.49 -21.87
CA ARG A 263 2.65 -1.23 -23.29
C ARG A 263 2.80 0.24 -23.64
N ILE A 264 2.24 1.14 -22.82
CA ILE A 264 2.31 2.60 -23.06
C ILE A 264 3.77 3.09 -22.99
N MET A 265 4.58 2.60 -22.04
CA MET A 265 6.00 2.95 -21.96
C MET A 265 6.77 2.53 -23.21
N ALA A 266 6.52 1.31 -23.72
CA ALA A 266 7.19 0.83 -24.93
C ALA A 266 6.78 1.65 -26.18
N GLN A 267 5.53 2.09 -26.26
CA GLN A 267 5.06 2.99 -27.34
C GLN A 267 5.75 4.36 -27.26
N ALA A 268 5.95 4.90 -26.05
CA ALA A 268 6.67 6.16 -25.88
C ALA A 268 8.13 6.02 -26.32
N ASP A 269 8.84 4.97 -25.90
CA ASP A 269 10.22 4.71 -26.31
C ASP A 269 10.36 4.53 -27.83
N LYS A 270 9.42 3.81 -28.45
CA LYS A 270 9.37 3.62 -29.90
C LYS A 270 9.19 4.93 -30.66
N LYS A 271 8.31 5.80 -30.16
CA LYS A 271 8.05 7.12 -30.76
C LYS A 271 9.27 8.04 -30.67
N GLU A 272 10.03 7.96 -29.59
CA GLU A 272 11.24 8.75 -29.36
C GLU A 272 12.51 8.10 -29.98
N GLY A 273 12.39 6.90 -30.54
CA GLY A 273 13.51 6.18 -31.16
C GLY A 273 14.56 5.67 -30.18
N ILE A 274 14.21 5.51 -28.91
CA ILE A 274 15.09 5.02 -27.85
C ILE A 274 14.90 3.53 -27.59
N ALA A 275 15.90 2.89 -26.95
CA ALA A 275 15.91 1.48 -26.58
C ALA A 275 15.69 0.49 -27.76
N GLN A 276 16.12 0.86 -28.98
CA GLN A 276 15.94 -0.01 -30.15
C GLN A 276 16.87 -1.22 -30.17
N ASP A 277 18.09 -1.07 -29.65
CA ASP A 277 19.15 -2.10 -29.65
C ASP A 277 19.25 -2.78 -28.26
N ILE A 278 18.16 -3.42 -27.84
CA ILE A 278 18.06 -4.17 -26.58
C ILE A 278 17.96 -5.66 -26.89
N ASP A 279 18.75 -6.49 -26.21
CA ASP A 279 18.68 -7.96 -26.32
C ASP A 279 17.46 -8.51 -25.55
N TYR A 280 17.28 -8.09 -24.29
CA TYR A 280 16.21 -8.58 -23.42
C TYR A 280 15.56 -7.48 -22.60
N VAL A 281 14.26 -7.64 -22.38
CA VAL A 281 13.50 -6.87 -21.40
C VAL A 281 13.30 -7.73 -20.16
N GLY A 282 13.57 -7.20 -18.98
CA GLY A 282 13.35 -7.85 -17.69
C GLY A 282 12.61 -6.96 -16.71
N GLY A 283 12.00 -7.56 -15.70
CA GLY A 283 11.39 -6.83 -14.59
C GLY A 283 12.19 -6.96 -13.31
N VAL A 284 12.22 -5.91 -12.51
CA VAL A 284 12.70 -6.02 -11.14
C VAL A 284 11.67 -6.82 -10.34
N PRO A 285 12.02 -7.99 -9.81
CA PRO A 285 11.03 -8.85 -9.15
C PRO A 285 10.56 -8.28 -7.79
N ASP A 286 9.29 -8.43 -7.46
CA ASP A 286 8.23 -9.03 -8.27
C ASP A 286 7.38 -7.96 -8.98
N SER A 287 7.33 -6.72 -8.44
CA SER A 287 6.44 -5.63 -8.85
C SER A 287 6.71 -5.06 -10.26
N GLY A 288 7.97 -5.02 -10.68
CA GLY A 288 8.34 -4.58 -12.03
C GLY A 288 8.04 -5.60 -13.12
N THR A 289 7.90 -6.88 -12.77
CA THR A 289 7.73 -7.97 -13.75
C THR A 289 6.53 -7.80 -14.67
N PRO A 290 5.30 -7.54 -14.21
CA PRO A 290 4.17 -7.40 -15.13
C PRO A 290 4.28 -6.16 -16.04
N HIS A 291 4.84 -5.06 -15.56
CA HIS A 291 5.14 -3.90 -16.41
C HIS A 291 6.14 -4.27 -17.51
N ALA A 292 7.18 -5.04 -17.17
CA ALA A 292 8.17 -5.50 -18.14
C ALA A 292 7.59 -6.46 -19.18
N ILE A 293 6.65 -7.33 -18.80
CA ILE A 293 5.92 -8.21 -19.74
C ILE A 293 5.12 -7.37 -20.74
N GLY A 294 4.38 -6.36 -20.25
CA GLY A 294 3.63 -5.45 -21.11
C GLY A 294 4.53 -4.68 -22.08
N TYR A 295 5.69 -4.22 -21.58
CA TYR A 295 6.71 -3.55 -22.40
C TYR A 295 7.30 -4.50 -23.45
N ALA A 296 7.68 -5.70 -23.08
CA ALA A 296 8.26 -6.70 -24.00
C ALA A 296 7.27 -7.07 -25.11
N ASN A 297 6.01 -7.30 -24.78
CA ASN A 297 4.97 -7.64 -25.73
C ASN A 297 4.76 -6.53 -26.80
N GLU A 298 4.76 -5.27 -26.40
CA GLU A 298 4.58 -4.14 -27.32
C GLU A 298 5.84 -3.81 -28.14
N SER A 299 7.02 -3.88 -27.50
CA SER A 299 8.28 -3.57 -28.16
C SER A 299 8.74 -4.66 -29.14
N GLY A 300 8.18 -5.88 -29.02
CA GLY A 300 8.63 -7.07 -29.77
C GLY A 300 9.98 -7.62 -29.30
N LYS A 301 10.49 -7.15 -28.16
CA LYS A 301 11.72 -7.67 -27.55
C LYS A 301 11.44 -8.87 -26.67
N SER A 302 12.38 -9.81 -26.59
CA SER A 302 12.21 -10.98 -25.74
C SER A 302 12.21 -10.61 -24.26
N PHE A 303 11.22 -11.08 -23.50
CA PHE A 303 11.23 -11.01 -22.05
C PHE A 303 12.18 -12.07 -21.49
N ALA A 304 13.05 -11.69 -20.56
CA ALA A 304 13.97 -12.62 -19.90
C ALA A 304 14.06 -12.32 -18.40
N ARG A 305 14.15 -13.38 -17.61
CA ARG A 305 14.42 -13.28 -16.17
C ARG A 305 15.93 -13.35 -15.93
N ALA A 306 16.63 -12.27 -16.23
CA ALA A 306 18.08 -12.19 -16.07
C ALA A 306 18.55 -12.41 -14.62
N PHE A 307 17.68 -12.19 -13.64
CA PHE A 307 17.85 -12.63 -12.27
C PHE A 307 16.53 -13.11 -11.65
N ILE A 308 16.68 -14.03 -10.71
CA ILE A 308 15.56 -14.69 -10.04
C ILE A 308 15.63 -14.40 -8.55
N LYS A 309 14.52 -14.01 -7.97
CA LYS A 309 14.42 -13.81 -6.53
C LYS A 309 14.50 -15.16 -5.82
N TYR A 310 15.39 -15.25 -4.85
CA TYR A 310 15.51 -16.44 -4.02
C TYR A 310 14.33 -16.53 -3.07
N THR A 311 13.45 -17.51 -3.30
CA THR A 311 12.15 -17.64 -2.62
C THR A 311 12.20 -18.35 -1.26
N PRO A 312 13.12 -19.32 -0.95
CA PRO A 312 13.26 -19.84 0.41
C PRO A 312 13.78 -18.73 1.31
N THR A 313 12.88 -17.90 1.74
CA THR A 313 13.22 -16.59 2.25
C THR A 313 13.35 -16.60 3.75
N TRP A 314 14.39 -16.03 4.17
CA TRP A 314 14.51 -15.29 5.40
C TRP A 314 13.38 -14.25 5.46
N SER A 315 12.64 -14.23 6.55
CA SER A 315 11.66 -13.16 6.77
C SER A 315 12.32 -11.80 6.56
N ARG A 316 11.57 -10.77 6.14
CA ARG A 316 12.09 -9.39 6.00
C ARG A 316 12.80 -8.89 7.26
N SER A 317 12.52 -9.49 8.39
CA SER A 317 13.04 -9.23 9.73
C SER A 317 14.44 -9.78 10.00
N PHE A 318 14.95 -10.70 9.20
CA PHE A 318 16.32 -11.17 9.37
C PHE A 318 17.31 -10.18 8.73
N MET A 319 17.38 -8.98 9.31
CA MET A 319 18.37 -7.98 8.99
C MET A 319 19.48 -8.03 10.02
N PRO A 320 20.66 -8.54 9.68
CA PRO A 320 21.81 -8.52 10.61
C PRO A 320 22.19 -7.09 10.97
N GLY A 321 22.70 -6.91 12.18
CA GLY A 321 23.06 -5.59 12.72
C GLY A 321 24.22 -4.89 12.00
N THR A 322 25.03 -5.60 11.20
CA THR A 322 26.20 -5.02 10.53
C THR A 322 25.96 -4.77 9.04
N GLN A 323 26.56 -3.70 8.51
CA GLN A 323 26.44 -3.33 7.08
C GLN A 323 26.98 -4.43 6.15
N GLY A 324 28.08 -5.09 6.53
CA GLY A 324 28.67 -6.18 5.74
C GLY A 324 27.75 -7.40 5.62
N SER A 325 26.99 -7.72 6.67
CA SER A 325 26.02 -8.80 6.65
C SER A 325 24.76 -8.42 5.87
N ARG A 326 24.34 -7.14 5.89
CA ARG A 326 23.24 -6.64 5.08
C ARG A 326 23.53 -6.76 3.60
N ASN A 327 24.76 -6.39 3.16
CA ASN A 327 25.18 -6.50 1.77
C ASN A 327 25.23 -7.96 1.30
N LYS A 328 25.68 -8.90 2.16
CA LYS A 328 25.64 -10.33 1.83
C LYS A 328 24.22 -10.83 1.64
N ILE A 329 23.27 -10.45 2.50
CA ILE A 329 21.86 -10.85 2.37
C ILE A 329 21.20 -10.22 1.14
N ALA A 330 21.51 -8.97 0.80
CA ALA A 330 21.02 -8.34 -0.42
C ALA A 330 21.49 -9.13 -1.66
N LYS A 331 22.77 -9.49 -1.72
CA LYS A 331 23.33 -10.33 -2.81
C LYS A 331 22.72 -11.74 -2.85
N MET A 332 22.32 -12.32 -1.72
CA MET A 332 21.66 -13.65 -1.69
C MET A 332 20.22 -13.65 -2.17
N LYS A 333 19.54 -12.49 -2.17
CA LYS A 333 18.13 -12.42 -2.60
C LYS A 333 17.93 -12.52 -4.10
N MET A 334 18.95 -12.19 -4.88
CA MET A 334 18.88 -12.11 -6.33
C MET A 334 19.93 -13.03 -6.93
N ILE A 335 19.50 -14.09 -7.62
CA ILE A 335 20.38 -15.06 -8.28
C ILE A 335 20.45 -14.72 -9.76
N PRO A 336 21.65 -14.39 -10.32
CA PRO A 336 21.79 -14.06 -11.74
C PRO A 336 21.72 -15.31 -12.61
N VAL A 337 21.15 -15.15 -13.80
CA VAL A 337 21.26 -16.10 -14.89
C VAL A 337 22.34 -15.55 -15.84
N LYS A 338 23.58 -15.99 -15.64
CA LYS A 338 24.76 -15.41 -16.29
C LYS A 338 24.65 -15.40 -17.81
N GLU A 339 24.09 -16.46 -18.40
CA GLU A 339 23.88 -16.62 -19.82
C GLU A 339 22.91 -15.58 -20.43
N LEU A 340 22.03 -15.00 -19.60
CA LEU A 340 21.10 -13.94 -20.00
C LEU A 340 21.66 -12.53 -19.74
N ILE A 341 22.84 -12.43 -19.09
CA ILE A 341 23.42 -11.14 -18.67
C ILE A 341 24.72 -10.85 -19.46
N GLU A 342 25.63 -11.82 -19.55
CA GLU A 342 26.97 -11.62 -20.10
C GLU A 342 26.96 -11.15 -21.56
N GLY A 343 27.55 -9.99 -21.80
CA GLY A 343 27.62 -9.35 -23.12
C GLY A 343 26.30 -8.78 -23.64
N LYS A 344 25.24 -8.76 -22.85
CA LYS A 344 23.88 -8.34 -23.25
C LYS A 344 23.59 -6.89 -22.90
N LYS A 345 22.74 -6.28 -23.73
CA LYS A 345 22.09 -5.00 -23.47
C LYS A 345 20.71 -5.28 -22.89
N LEU A 346 20.52 -4.92 -21.65
CA LEU A 346 19.34 -5.26 -20.86
C LEU A 346 18.50 -4.02 -20.59
N LEU A 347 17.18 -4.13 -20.76
CA LEU A 347 16.23 -3.12 -20.29
C LEU A 347 15.44 -3.69 -19.14
N PHE A 348 15.52 -3.05 -17.98
CA PHE A 348 14.74 -3.42 -16.82
C PHE A 348 13.62 -2.42 -16.58
N VAL A 349 12.47 -2.94 -16.17
CA VAL A 349 11.33 -2.14 -15.68
C VAL A 349 11.18 -2.37 -14.19
N ASP A 350 11.12 -1.28 -13.42
CA ASP A 350 10.78 -1.28 -12.00
C ASP A 350 9.48 -0.49 -11.79
N ASP A 351 8.76 -0.79 -10.73
CA ASP A 351 7.51 -0.10 -10.39
C ASP A 351 7.74 1.38 -10.05
N SER A 352 8.82 1.69 -9.36
CA SER A 352 9.14 3.05 -8.91
C SER A 352 10.59 3.23 -8.48
N ILE A 353 11.11 4.44 -8.58
CA ILE A 353 12.42 4.83 -8.05
C ILE A 353 12.21 5.79 -6.87
N VAL A 354 12.29 5.28 -5.64
CA VAL A 354 12.08 6.07 -4.42
C VAL A 354 13.38 6.64 -3.88
N ARG A 355 14.24 5.77 -3.32
CA ARG A 355 15.55 6.14 -2.72
C ARG A 355 16.72 5.84 -3.65
N GLY A 356 16.55 4.91 -4.57
CA GLY A 356 17.51 4.47 -5.54
C GLY A 356 18.63 3.55 -5.01
N THR A 357 18.72 3.31 -3.71
CA THR A 357 19.83 2.51 -3.13
C THR A 357 19.79 1.06 -3.60
N GLN A 358 18.63 0.41 -3.51
CA GLN A 358 18.47 -0.99 -3.97
C GLN A 358 18.66 -1.11 -5.49
N LEU A 359 18.18 -0.11 -6.22
CA LEU A 359 18.29 -0.08 -7.67
C LEU A 359 19.75 0.01 -8.12
N LYS A 360 20.55 0.87 -7.45
CA LYS A 360 21.99 0.95 -7.70
C LYS A 360 22.68 -0.39 -7.46
N GLU A 361 22.42 -1.03 -6.33
CA GLU A 361 22.99 -2.35 -6.01
C GLU A 361 22.63 -3.41 -7.08
N THR A 362 21.39 -3.36 -7.59
CA THR A 362 20.94 -4.26 -8.67
C THR A 362 21.69 -4.01 -9.97
N VAL A 363 21.92 -2.76 -10.34
CA VAL A 363 22.64 -2.38 -11.57
C VAL A 363 24.12 -2.72 -11.48
N ASP A 364 24.76 -2.37 -10.37
CA ASP A 364 26.16 -2.74 -10.12
C ASP A 364 26.35 -4.26 -10.23
N PHE A 365 25.39 -5.03 -9.66
CA PHE A 365 25.38 -6.49 -9.75
C PHE A 365 25.26 -7.01 -11.20
N LEU A 366 24.44 -6.38 -12.04
CA LEU A 366 24.33 -6.76 -13.46
C LEU A 366 25.64 -6.51 -14.22
N TYR A 367 26.29 -5.37 -13.99
CA TYR A 367 27.59 -5.09 -14.58
C TYR A 367 28.70 -6.03 -14.05
N GLU A 368 28.70 -6.36 -12.74
CA GLU A 368 29.60 -7.37 -12.15
C GLU A 368 29.44 -8.76 -12.84
N ASN A 369 28.23 -9.06 -13.35
CA ASN A 369 27.94 -10.29 -14.09
C ASN A 369 28.09 -10.16 -15.61
N GLY A 370 28.71 -9.08 -16.09
CA GLY A 370 29.10 -8.91 -17.48
C GLY A 370 28.06 -8.30 -18.41
N ALA A 371 27.02 -7.63 -17.88
CA ALA A 371 26.10 -6.86 -18.71
C ALA A 371 26.87 -5.79 -19.52
N LYS A 372 26.52 -5.63 -20.79
CA LYS A 372 27.11 -4.62 -21.66
C LYS A 372 26.51 -3.24 -21.43
N GLU A 373 25.21 -3.18 -21.35
CA GLU A 373 24.43 -1.97 -21.08
C GLU A 373 23.22 -2.33 -20.20
N VAL A 374 22.87 -1.44 -19.26
CA VAL A 374 21.68 -1.58 -18.42
C VAL A 374 20.83 -0.33 -18.59
N HIS A 375 19.67 -0.49 -19.18
CA HIS A 375 18.66 0.53 -19.37
C HIS A 375 17.56 0.36 -18.33
N MET A 376 17.04 1.46 -17.79
CA MET A 376 16.00 1.45 -16.77
C MET A 376 14.75 2.15 -17.24
N ARG A 377 13.60 1.59 -16.83
CA ARG A 377 12.28 2.21 -16.96
C ARG A 377 11.56 2.18 -15.61
N SER A 378 11.10 3.32 -15.16
CA SER A 378 10.23 3.42 -14.00
C SER A 378 8.78 3.42 -14.44
N ALA A 379 7.97 2.50 -13.91
CA ALA A 379 6.57 2.34 -14.27
C ALA A 379 5.66 3.47 -13.72
N CYS A 380 6.23 4.42 -13.00
CA CYS A 380 5.56 5.64 -12.54
C CYS A 380 6.46 6.87 -12.71
N PRO A 381 5.90 8.10 -12.65
CA PRO A 381 6.68 9.33 -12.64
C PRO A 381 7.64 9.41 -11.44
N PRO A 382 8.61 10.34 -11.45
CA PRO A 382 9.46 10.59 -10.28
C PRO A 382 8.62 10.90 -9.04
N ILE A 383 8.92 10.24 -7.92
CA ILE A 383 8.23 10.51 -6.66
C ILE A 383 8.80 11.79 -6.05
N MET A 384 7.97 12.83 -6.00
CA MET A 384 8.33 14.18 -5.61
C MET A 384 7.95 14.52 -4.18
N TYR A 385 6.92 13.84 -3.62
CA TYR A 385 6.34 14.13 -2.31
C TYR A 385 6.11 12.86 -1.50
N ASN A 386 6.37 12.92 -0.19
CA ASN A 386 5.95 11.86 0.73
C ASN A 386 4.43 11.87 0.88
N CYS A 387 3.84 10.68 0.97
CA CYS A 387 2.38 10.56 1.09
C CYS A 387 1.86 11.17 2.40
N LYS A 388 0.84 12.04 2.32
CA LYS A 388 0.11 12.61 3.45
C LYS A 388 -0.99 11.70 3.97
N TYR A 389 -1.42 10.71 3.18
CA TYR A 389 -2.65 9.96 3.40
C TYR A 389 -2.42 8.52 3.81
N LEU A 390 -1.26 7.98 3.46
CA LEU A 390 -0.92 6.59 3.65
C LEU A 390 0.54 6.44 4.07
N ASP A 391 0.82 5.48 4.95
CA ASP A 391 2.18 5.17 5.37
C ASP A 391 2.83 4.15 4.43
N PHE A 392 3.13 4.53 3.18
CA PHE A 392 3.78 3.65 2.20
C PHE A 392 5.24 3.37 2.51
N SER A 393 5.93 4.33 3.07
CA SER A 393 7.34 4.20 3.36
C SER A 393 7.65 4.62 4.79
N ALA A 394 8.66 4.00 5.36
CA ALA A 394 9.26 4.45 6.60
C ALA A 394 10.11 5.73 6.43
N SER A 395 9.93 6.46 5.33
CA SER A 395 10.62 7.73 5.08
C SER A 395 10.27 8.74 6.16
N ARG A 396 11.28 9.19 6.88
CA ARG A 396 11.15 10.18 7.94
C ARG A 396 11.33 11.61 7.41
N SER A 397 11.87 11.75 6.21
CA SER A 397 12.18 13.03 5.57
C SER A 397 11.91 12.95 4.06
N GLU A 398 11.45 14.05 3.46
CA GLU A 398 11.34 14.16 2.00
C GLU A 398 12.69 14.09 1.29
N MET A 399 13.79 14.39 2.00
CA MET A 399 15.15 14.25 1.50
C MET A 399 15.61 12.80 1.34
N GLU A 400 14.82 11.82 1.75
CA GLU A 400 15.07 10.43 1.39
C GLU A 400 14.65 10.10 -0.06
N LEU A 401 13.81 10.93 -0.68
CA LEU A 401 13.45 10.81 -2.09
C LEU A 401 14.61 11.20 -2.99
N ILE A 402 14.97 10.32 -3.93
CA ILE A 402 16.10 10.57 -4.85
C ILE A 402 15.88 11.84 -5.67
N ALA A 403 14.64 12.08 -6.15
CA ALA A 403 14.31 13.27 -6.92
C ALA A 403 14.62 14.55 -6.13
N ARG A 404 14.24 14.63 -4.86
CA ARG A 404 14.53 15.78 -3.99
C ARG A 404 16.03 16.00 -3.76
N ARG A 405 16.78 14.93 -3.55
CA ARG A 405 18.23 15.02 -3.39
C ARG A 405 18.91 15.56 -4.65
N ILE A 406 18.51 15.08 -5.81
CA ILE A 406 19.05 15.56 -7.09
C ILE A 406 18.67 17.03 -7.33
N ILE A 407 17.45 17.45 -7.01
CA ILE A 407 17.05 18.85 -7.12
C ILE A 407 17.96 19.76 -6.27
N VAL A 408 18.24 19.37 -5.03
CA VAL A 408 19.15 20.11 -4.16
C VAL A 408 20.59 20.10 -4.70
N GLU A 409 21.06 18.99 -5.26
CA GLU A 409 22.38 18.90 -5.90
C GLU A 409 22.48 19.83 -7.13
N LEU A 410 21.39 20.04 -7.88
CA LEU A 410 21.35 20.87 -9.10
C LEU A 410 21.16 22.36 -8.82
N GLU A 411 20.21 22.73 -7.98
CA GLU A 411 19.75 24.12 -7.80
C GLU A 411 19.62 24.53 -6.31
N GLY A 412 20.08 23.69 -5.36
CA GLY A 412 19.86 23.93 -3.94
C GLY A 412 18.37 23.87 -3.56
N GLU A 413 18.01 24.41 -2.40
CA GLU A 413 16.60 24.45 -1.93
C GLU A 413 15.71 25.34 -2.81
N GLU A 414 16.27 26.28 -3.56
CA GLU A 414 15.54 27.11 -4.53
C GLU A 414 14.88 26.26 -5.62
N GLY A 415 15.44 25.12 -5.98
CA GLY A 415 14.89 24.17 -6.94
C GLY A 415 13.50 23.66 -6.55
N PHE A 416 13.14 23.68 -5.27
CA PHE A 416 11.80 23.26 -4.82
C PHE A 416 10.66 24.18 -5.29
N LYS A 417 10.97 25.37 -5.76
CA LYS A 417 9.99 26.26 -6.39
C LYS A 417 9.52 25.75 -7.77
N TYR A 418 10.27 24.81 -8.36
CA TYR A 418 10.06 24.30 -9.72
C TYR A 418 9.72 22.80 -9.75
N MET A 419 9.10 22.31 -8.67
CA MET A 419 8.77 20.89 -8.53
C MET A 419 7.94 20.33 -9.68
N GLU A 420 6.98 21.11 -10.22
CA GLU A 420 6.17 20.72 -11.36
C GLU A 420 7.02 20.52 -12.63
N GLU A 421 8.01 21.41 -12.86
CA GLU A 421 8.91 21.27 -14.00
C GLU A 421 9.82 20.04 -13.86
N TYR A 422 10.30 19.76 -12.65
CA TYR A 422 11.11 18.57 -12.37
C TYR A 422 10.31 17.27 -12.51
N ALA A 423 9.00 17.28 -12.22
CA ALA A 423 8.12 16.14 -12.36
C ALA A 423 7.77 15.81 -13.83
N ASP A 424 7.84 16.80 -14.73
CA ASP A 424 7.57 16.63 -16.15
C ASP A 424 8.87 16.34 -16.92
N GLY A 425 9.04 15.09 -17.37
CA GLY A 425 10.20 14.64 -18.14
C GLY A 425 10.43 15.35 -19.49
N LYS A 426 9.45 16.16 -19.96
CA LYS A 426 9.57 16.93 -21.20
C LYS A 426 10.28 18.27 -21.01
N THR A 427 10.27 18.81 -19.79
CA THR A 427 10.95 20.07 -19.46
C THR A 427 12.45 19.91 -19.38
N GLU A 428 13.19 21.02 -19.46
CA GLU A 428 14.65 20.98 -19.29
C GLU A 428 15.07 20.56 -17.87
N ARG A 429 14.30 20.94 -16.83
CA ARG A 429 14.54 20.50 -15.44
C ARG A 429 14.26 19.02 -15.26
N GLY A 430 13.17 18.50 -15.82
CA GLY A 430 12.86 17.09 -15.79
C GLY A 430 13.89 16.22 -16.52
N LYS A 431 14.39 16.69 -17.68
CA LYS A 431 15.49 16.03 -18.39
C LYS A 431 16.78 16.00 -17.56
N LYS A 432 17.14 17.12 -16.92
CA LYS A 432 18.32 17.19 -16.03
C LYS A 432 18.18 16.27 -14.81
N LEU A 433 17.00 16.22 -14.18
CA LEU A 433 16.72 15.30 -13.08
C LEU A 433 16.97 13.87 -13.51
N ARG A 434 16.36 13.45 -14.63
CA ARG A 434 16.48 12.12 -15.19
C ARG A 434 17.94 11.77 -15.53
N GLN A 435 18.64 12.69 -16.20
CA GLN A 435 20.05 12.51 -16.56
C GLN A 435 20.93 12.34 -15.31
N SER A 436 20.76 13.19 -14.29
CA SER A 436 21.52 13.09 -13.05
C SER A 436 21.28 11.79 -12.29
N ILE A 437 20.04 11.27 -12.29
CA ILE A 437 19.74 9.96 -11.71
C ILE A 437 20.41 8.86 -12.55
N CYS A 438 20.34 8.96 -13.88
CA CYS A 438 20.95 8.02 -14.82
C CYS A 438 22.46 7.91 -14.59
N GLU A 439 23.15 9.03 -14.51
CA GLU A 439 24.60 9.10 -14.26
C GLU A 439 24.96 8.56 -12.86
N LYS A 440 24.20 8.94 -11.82
CA LYS A 440 24.44 8.54 -10.43
C LYS A 440 24.34 7.02 -10.21
N PHE A 441 23.51 6.35 -11.00
CA PHE A 441 23.26 4.91 -10.89
C PHE A 441 23.87 4.11 -12.05
N HIS A 442 24.65 4.73 -12.93
CA HIS A 442 25.34 4.11 -14.05
C HIS A 442 24.40 3.42 -15.05
N PHE A 443 23.17 3.97 -15.25
CA PHE A 443 22.33 3.46 -16.33
C PHE A 443 22.82 3.92 -17.69
N ALA A 444 22.65 3.08 -18.70
CA ALA A 444 22.85 3.49 -20.09
C ALA A 444 21.72 4.42 -20.57
N SER A 445 20.50 4.24 -20.06
CA SER A 445 19.39 5.19 -20.18
C SER A 445 18.37 4.99 -19.05
N LEU A 446 17.63 6.07 -18.74
CA LEU A 446 16.51 6.05 -17.78
C LEU A 446 15.34 6.82 -18.39
N GLU A 447 14.14 6.21 -18.35
CA GLU A 447 12.89 6.91 -18.61
C GLU A 447 11.88 6.61 -17.52
N PHE A 448 11.05 7.61 -17.21
CA PHE A 448 9.92 7.50 -16.30
C PHE A 448 8.62 7.45 -17.10
N GLN A 449 7.67 6.66 -16.65
CA GLN A 449 6.31 6.77 -17.17
C GLN A 449 5.78 8.18 -16.93
N SER A 450 5.06 8.74 -17.89
CA SER A 450 4.37 10.01 -17.68
C SER A 450 3.15 9.84 -16.78
N LEU A 451 2.74 10.92 -16.09
CA LEU A 451 1.55 10.87 -15.24
C LEU A 451 0.30 10.57 -16.08
N GLU A 452 0.20 11.16 -17.27
CA GLU A 452 -0.89 10.91 -18.22
C GLU A 452 -0.92 9.44 -18.65
N GLY A 453 0.25 8.86 -18.98
CA GLY A 453 0.36 7.45 -19.37
C GLY A 453 -0.04 6.50 -18.25
N LEU A 454 0.35 6.80 -17.02
CA LEU A 454 -0.06 6.03 -15.84
C LEU A 454 -1.57 6.09 -15.61
N ILE A 455 -2.17 7.29 -15.67
CA ILE A 455 -3.62 7.49 -15.55
C ILE A 455 -4.36 6.76 -16.66
N GLN A 456 -3.87 6.84 -17.90
CA GLN A 456 -4.42 6.10 -19.04
C GLN A 456 -4.40 4.60 -18.80
N ALA A 457 -3.30 4.06 -18.27
CA ALA A 457 -3.16 2.64 -17.97
C ALA A 457 -4.16 2.16 -16.89
N ILE A 458 -4.39 2.97 -15.85
CA ILE A 458 -5.41 2.69 -14.82
C ILE A 458 -6.81 2.70 -15.42
N GLY A 459 -7.09 3.62 -16.36
CA GLY A 459 -8.36 3.69 -17.07
C GLY A 459 -9.51 4.22 -16.22
N LEU A 460 -9.23 5.05 -15.22
CA LEU A 460 -10.17 5.86 -14.46
C LEU A 460 -10.03 7.33 -14.83
N GLU A 461 -11.07 8.11 -14.60
CA GLU A 461 -11.02 9.57 -14.80
C GLU A 461 -9.95 10.20 -13.91
N PRO A 462 -9.14 11.16 -14.42
CA PRO A 462 -8.06 11.78 -13.62
C PRO A 462 -8.53 12.38 -12.30
N CYS A 463 -9.76 12.94 -12.28
CA CYS A 463 -10.34 13.54 -11.08
C CYS A 463 -10.65 12.52 -9.96
N LYS A 464 -10.74 11.22 -10.29
CA LYS A 464 -11.01 10.13 -9.34
C LYS A 464 -9.74 9.54 -8.73
N LEU A 465 -8.56 9.93 -9.21
CA LEU A 465 -7.28 9.40 -8.76
C LEU A 465 -6.55 10.35 -7.82
N CYS A 466 -5.96 9.81 -6.77
CA CYS A 466 -4.96 10.51 -5.97
C CYS A 466 -3.59 10.30 -6.59
N THR A 467 -2.98 11.39 -7.03
CA THR A 467 -1.64 11.42 -7.65
C THR A 467 -0.67 12.31 -6.88
N TYR A 468 -1.00 12.60 -5.62
CA TYR A 468 -0.28 13.53 -4.76
C TYR A 468 1.23 13.28 -4.69
N CYS A 469 1.67 12.01 -4.61
CA CYS A 469 3.10 11.66 -4.50
C CYS A 469 3.94 12.11 -5.71
N TRP A 470 3.32 12.35 -6.86
CA TRP A 470 4.00 12.80 -8.08
C TRP A 470 3.86 14.30 -8.35
N ASN A 471 2.68 14.89 -8.11
CA ASN A 471 2.38 16.27 -8.48
C ASN A 471 2.09 17.21 -7.30
N GLY A 472 1.97 16.71 -6.07
CA GLY A 472 1.65 17.50 -4.88
C GLY A 472 0.22 18.06 -4.82
N LYS A 473 -0.67 17.67 -5.78
CA LYS A 473 -2.05 18.19 -5.88
C LYS A 473 -3.03 17.28 -5.14
N GLU A 474 -3.97 17.89 -4.44
CA GLU A 474 -5.05 17.22 -3.70
C GLU A 474 -6.31 16.98 -4.52
#